data_725586aa0072978ef02eac0e683da40c
#
_entry.id   725586aa0072978ef02eac0e683da40c
#
_cell.length_a   1.000
_cell.length_b   1.000
_cell.length_c   1.000
_cell.angle_alpha   90.00
_cell.angle_beta   90.00
_cell.angle_gamma   90.00
#
_symmetry.space_group_name_H-M   'P 1'
#
loop_
_entity.id
_entity.type
_entity.pdbx_description
1 polymer ?
#
loop_
_entity_poly.entity_id
_entity_poly.type
_entity_poly.pdbx_seq_one_letter_code
_entity_poly.pdbx_strand_id
1 'polypeptide(L)'
;LAVTAIAVSAMTAAYADEPKHGGILRMYHRENPPSMSIHEEATYSVNVSSMPIFNNLVLYDQHKAQNSVDTIQPELAASWAWSEDKKDLIFKLREGVKWHDGKPFTSADVKCTFDMLMGTSPNKFRKNPRKGWYFNVASVTTEGDFQATFHLKRPQPAILAMLASGYSPILACHVSAAQQRTNPIGTGPFKFVELKQNESVKLTRNPDYWKKGLPYLDGIEYTILPNRSTAILGLVAGKFDISFPTEVSLPLIKDVKSQAPQMVCTVEQTNVATNLIINREAAPFNDENVRRAVALSLDRKAFLDILSEGKSIIAGSMLPPPKGVWGLPPEELKTVIGYGDDIKKNRDEARKLMEKAGYGPDKHLPLKISTRNISQYRDPAVILIDQLKEIYIDGELDVIESGIWFAKVARKEYSIGLNLTGAGIDDPDQTFYENYGCGSERNYTQYCNKDLEKLFDEQSQETDTAKRKKLVWEIDKKIQEDVARPILFDGDQGTCWAPYVKNVTVMSNSSYNGFRFEDVWMDK
;
A
#
# COMPACT_ATOMS: atom_id res chain seq x y z
N LEU A 1 33.74 19.40 -63.07
CA LEU A 1 33.87 19.91 -61.71
C LEU A 1 32.59 19.60 -60.95
N ALA A 2 32.59 18.51 -60.15
CA ALA A 2 31.48 18.13 -59.25
C ALA A 2 31.79 18.72 -57.85
N VAL A 3 30.90 19.55 -57.35
CA VAL A 3 30.96 20.10 -55.97
C VAL A 3 30.16 19.19 -55.07
N THR A 4 30.85 18.45 -54.19
CA THR A 4 30.23 17.60 -53.17
C THR A 4 29.92 18.50 -51.95
N ALA A 5 28.66 18.70 -51.68
CA ALA A 5 28.18 19.39 -50.46
C ALA A 5 28.20 18.43 -49.30
N ILE A 6 29.05 18.64 -48.29
CA ILE A 6 29.08 17.92 -47.02
C ILE A 6 28.02 18.55 -46.12
N ALA A 7 26.96 17.82 -45.87
CA ALA A 7 25.94 18.17 -44.87
C ALA A 7 26.48 17.84 -43.46
N VAL A 8 26.82 18.84 -42.67
CA VAL A 8 27.16 18.70 -41.25
C VAL A 8 25.87 18.61 -40.49
N SER A 9 25.48 17.38 -40.07
CA SER A 9 24.40 17.14 -39.11
C SER A 9 24.88 17.58 -37.73
N ALA A 10 24.38 18.69 -37.22
CA ALA A 10 24.54 19.11 -35.84
C ALA A 10 23.68 18.17 -34.96
N MET A 11 24.33 17.20 -34.31
CA MET A 11 23.70 16.47 -33.19
C MET A 11 23.55 17.45 -32.02
N THR A 12 22.36 17.96 -31.79
CA THR A 12 22.01 18.62 -30.53
C THR A 12 22.00 17.53 -29.45
N ALA A 13 23.07 17.47 -28.67
CA ALA A 13 23.06 16.74 -27.41
C ALA A 13 21.96 17.34 -26.53
N ALA A 14 20.94 16.56 -26.24
CA ALA A 14 19.99 16.92 -25.19
C ALA A 14 20.78 16.94 -23.87
N TYR A 15 21.12 18.13 -23.37
CA TYR A 15 21.61 18.29 -22.02
C TYR A 15 20.48 17.83 -21.10
N ALA A 16 20.71 16.78 -20.31
CA ALA A 16 19.85 16.49 -19.20
C ALA A 16 19.88 17.69 -18.25
N ASP A 17 18.72 18.22 -17.88
CA ASP A 17 18.62 19.32 -16.95
C ASP A 17 19.36 18.96 -15.66
N GLU A 18 20.30 19.80 -15.22
CA GLU A 18 20.99 19.59 -13.93
C GLU A 18 20.03 19.88 -12.79
N PRO A 19 19.98 18.99 -11.75
CA PRO A 19 19.11 19.19 -10.60
C PRO A 19 19.40 20.52 -9.89
N LYS A 20 18.35 21.28 -9.60
CA LYS A 20 18.42 22.54 -8.86
C LYS A 20 18.12 22.32 -7.39
N HIS A 21 18.84 23.02 -6.52
CA HIS A 21 18.54 23.07 -5.10
C HIS A 21 17.53 24.17 -4.78
N GLY A 22 16.66 23.90 -3.82
CA GLY A 22 15.69 24.86 -3.30
C GLY A 22 14.24 24.55 -3.60
N GLY A 23 13.36 25.36 -3.04
CA GLY A 23 11.92 25.23 -3.20
C GLY A 23 11.26 24.24 -2.22
N ILE A 24 9.97 24.48 -1.96
CA ILE A 24 9.12 23.63 -1.12
C ILE A 24 8.13 22.92 -2.03
N LEU A 25 8.12 21.57 -2.00
CA LEU A 25 7.14 20.76 -2.72
C LEU A 25 5.79 20.85 -2.02
N ARG A 26 4.79 21.41 -2.68
CA ARG A 26 3.43 21.55 -2.14
C ARG A 26 2.54 20.43 -2.68
N MET A 27 1.98 19.66 -1.76
CA MET A 27 1.05 18.57 -2.06
C MET A 27 -0.23 18.76 -1.25
N TYR A 28 -1.41 18.48 -1.79
CA TYR A 28 -2.57 18.29 -0.92
C TYR A 28 -2.54 16.89 -0.28
N HIS A 29 -3.07 16.79 0.92
CA HIS A 29 -3.19 15.53 1.65
C HIS A 29 -4.68 15.22 1.87
N ARG A 30 -5.10 14.01 1.49
CA ARG A 30 -6.53 13.65 1.41
C ARG A 30 -7.24 13.47 2.75
N GLU A 31 -6.50 13.38 3.86
CA GLU A 31 -7.04 13.15 5.20
C GLU A 31 -6.03 13.53 6.29
N ASN A 32 -6.48 13.62 7.53
CA ASN A 32 -5.57 13.74 8.67
C ASN A 32 -4.81 12.43 8.90
N PRO A 33 -3.46 12.43 8.95
CA PRO A 33 -2.74 11.32 9.51
C PRO A 33 -3.16 11.13 10.99
N PRO A 34 -3.54 9.91 11.42
CA PRO A 34 -3.91 9.68 12.83
C PRO A 34 -2.76 9.94 13.81
N SER A 35 -1.53 9.72 13.35
CA SER A 35 -0.28 10.09 14.01
C SER A 35 0.86 10.01 12.98
N MET A 36 2.08 10.40 13.36
CA MET A 36 3.28 10.25 12.52
C MET A 36 4.03 8.93 12.74
N SER A 37 3.50 8.01 13.57
CA SER A 37 4.14 6.73 13.87
C SER A 37 3.87 5.71 12.77
N ILE A 38 4.78 5.59 11.82
CA ILE A 38 4.62 4.74 10.62
C ILE A 38 4.41 3.26 10.96
N HIS A 39 5.01 2.75 12.05
CA HIS A 39 4.83 1.36 12.46
C HIS A 39 3.50 1.09 13.17
N GLU A 40 2.91 2.11 13.79
CA GLU A 40 1.62 1.96 14.47
C GLU A 40 0.42 2.18 13.56
N GLU A 41 0.60 2.89 12.44
CA GLU A 41 -0.51 3.24 11.56
C GLU A 41 -0.54 2.36 10.30
N ALA A 42 -1.76 2.02 9.87
CA ALA A 42 -1.99 1.18 8.69
C ALA A 42 -2.33 2.01 7.45
N THR A 43 -2.46 3.32 7.57
CA THR A 43 -2.96 4.18 6.50
C THR A 43 -1.86 4.58 5.52
N TYR A 44 -2.20 4.57 4.24
CA TYR A 44 -1.38 5.09 3.15
C TYR A 44 -0.97 6.55 3.38
N SER A 45 -1.85 7.33 3.97
CA SER A 45 -1.64 8.74 4.27
C SER A 45 -0.46 8.98 5.21
N VAL A 46 -0.29 8.14 6.23
CA VAL A 46 0.90 8.20 7.10
C VAL A 46 2.16 7.79 6.37
N ASN A 47 2.10 6.76 5.53
CA ASN A 47 3.26 6.33 4.74
C ASN A 47 3.78 7.45 3.83
N VAL A 48 2.89 8.12 3.08
CA VAL A 48 3.25 9.23 2.17
C VAL A 48 3.96 10.38 2.90
N SER A 49 3.47 10.76 4.08
CA SER A 49 4.04 11.89 4.83
C SER A 49 5.20 11.51 5.74
N SER A 50 5.38 10.21 6.07
CA SER A 50 6.42 9.76 6.99
C SER A 50 7.64 9.17 6.29
N MET A 51 7.50 8.55 5.11
CA MET A 51 8.61 7.94 4.39
C MET A 51 9.79 8.90 4.12
N PRO A 52 9.58 10.22 3.86
CA PRO A 52 10.68 11.16 3.71
C PRO A 52 11.49 11.41 5.00
N ILE A 53 10.92 11.09 6.17
CA ILE A 53 11.55 11.31 7.48
C ILE A 53 12.55 10.21 7.83
N PHE A 54 12.34 9.00 7.31
CA PHE A 54 13.07 7.80 7.73
C PHE A 54 13.89 7.20 6.61
N ASN A 55 14.81 6.28 6.99
CA ASN A 55 15.45 5.34 6.08
C ASN A 55 15.23 3.89 6.53
N ASN A 56 15.35 2.98 5.58
CA ASN A 56 15.29 1.54 5.76
C ASN A 56 16.69 0.93 5.76
N LEU A 57 16.83 -0.37 6.03
CA LEU A 57 18.10 -1.09 5.79
C LEU A 57 18.40 -1.16 4.29
N VAL A 58 17.41 -1.49 3.51
CA VAL A 58 17.43 -1.55 2.05
C VAL A 58 16.15 -0.90 1.52
N LEU A 59 16.15 -0.43 0.29
CA LEU A 59 15.03 0.29 -0.31
C LEU A 59 14.88 -0.14 -1.77
N TYR A 60 13.65 -0.17 -2.28
CA TYR A 60 13.42 -0.29 -3.71
C TYR A 60 13.96 0.94 -4.44
N ASP A 61 14.58 0.73 -5.60
CA ASP A 61 15.06 1.80 -6.47
C ASP A 61 13.92 2.79 -6.77
N GLN A 62 14.09 4.03 -6.33
CA GLN A 62 13.06 5.07 -6.42
C GLN A 62 12.81 5.54 -7.87
N HIS A 63 13.60 5.07 -8.84
CA HIS A 63 13.46 5.37 -10.27
C HIS A 63 12.88 4.19 -11.09
N LYS A 64 12.57 3.06 -10.43
CA LYS A 64 11.95 1.88 -11.05
C LYS A 64 10.51 1.75 -10.61
N ALA A 65 9.58 2.06 -11.52
CA ALA A 65 8.15 2.01 -11.21
C ALA A 65 7.68 0.63 -10.74
N GLN A 66 8.19 -0.45 -11.33
CA GLN A 66 7.87 -1.81 -10.93
C GLN A 66 8.90 -2.34 -9.94
N ASN A 67 8.47 -2.63 -8.72
CA ASN A 67 9.30 -3.18 -7.67
C ASN A 67 9.52 -4.69 -7.87
N SER A 68 10.74 -5.14 -7.64
CA SER A 68 11.13 -6.55 -7.60
C SER A 68 12.35 -6.71 -6.68
N VAL A 69 12.70 -7.94 -6.34
CA VAL A 69 13.91 -8.22 -5.56
C VAL A 69 15.17 -7.64 -6.23
N ASP A 70 15.21 -7.64 -7.57
CA ASP A 70 16.34 -7.13 -8.35
C ASP A 70 16.44 -5.60 -8.33
N THR A 71 15.39 -4.89 -7.92
CA THR A 71 15.39 -3.43 -7.79
C THR A 71 15.69 -2.95 -6.37
N ILE A 72 16.00 -3.86 -5.44
CA ILE A 72 16.37 -3.51 -4.08
C ILE A 72 17.79 -2.96 -4.04
N GLN A 73 17.97 -1.79 -3.43
CA GLN A 73 19.23 -1.07 -3.33
C GLN A 73 19.68 -0.97 -1.86
N PRO A 74 21.01 -0.91 -1.60
CA PRO A 74 21.55 -0.60 -0.29
C PRO A 74 21.07 0.78 0.21
N GLU A 75 20.71 0.87 1.51
CA GLU A 75 20.38 2.15 2.13
C GLU A 75 21.14 2.32 3.46
N LEU A 76 20.53 2.17 4.64
CA LEU A 76 21.27 2.18 5.92
C LEU A 76 22.23 0.97 6.01
N ALA A 77 21.93 -0.13 5.37
CA ALA A 77 22.88 -1.19 5.10
C ALA A 77 23.70 -0.85 3.84
N ALA A 78 25.01 -0.95 3.91
CA ALA A 78 25.91 -0.81 2.77
C ALA A 78 25.91 -2.08 1.91
N SER A 79 25.69 -3.24 2.52
CA SER A 79 25.59 -4.54 1.86
C SER A 79 24.87 -5.54 2.74
N TRP A 80 24.47 -6.67 2.15
CA TRP A 80 23.92 -7.82 2.86
C TRP A 80 24.38 -9.13 2.26
N ALA A 81 24.32 -10.19 3.06
CA ALA A 81 24.63 -11.54 2.64
C ALA A 81 23.74 -12.56 3.36
N TRP A 82 23.48 -13.68 2.70
CA TRP A 82 22.79 -14.81 3.29
C TRP A 82 23.79 -15.87 3.77
N SER A 83 23.48 -16.53 4.88
CA SER A 83 24.11 -17.79 5.26
C SER A 83 23.85 -18.88 4.21
N GLU A 84 24.64 -19.94 4.24
CA GLU A 84 24.50 -21.06 3.30
C GLU A 84 23.13 -21.74 3.39
N ASP A 85 22.60 -21.91 4.61
CA ASP A 85 21.28 -22.50 4.88
C ASP A 85 20.10 -21.50 4.70
N LYS A 86 20.37 -20.25 4.28
CA LYS A 86 19.39 -19.18 4.04
C LYS A 86 18.54 -18.81 5.26
N LYS A 87 19.04 -19.06 6.47
CA LYS A 87 18.36 -18.69 7.71
C LYS A 87 18.91 -17.44 8.37
N ASP A 88 20.13 -17.03 8.05
CA ASP A 88 20.71 -15.80 8.53
C ASP A 88 20.85 -14.78 7.40
N LEU A 89 20.27 -13.60 7.60
CA LEU A 89 20.42 -12.45 6.71
C LEU A 89 21.26 -11.40 7.44
N ILE A 90 22.50 -11.22 6.99
CA ILE A 90 23.54 -10.43 7.62
C ILE A 90 23.66 -9.09 6.90
N PHE A 91 23.50 -7.98 7.63
CA PHE A 91 23.65 -6.62 7.12
C PHE A 91 24.92 -5.97 7.66
N LYS A 92 25.73 -5.40 6.76
CA LYS A 92 26.79 -4.45 7.10
C LYS A 92 26.21 -3.04 7.01
N LEU A 93 26.24 -2.30 8.10
CA LEU A 93 25.62 -0.98 8.20
C LEU A 93 26.58 0.13 7.77
N ARG A 94 26.04 1.26 7.33
CA ARG A 94 26.82 2.46 7.02
C ARG A 94 27.29 3.13 8.30
N GLU A 95 28.55 3.53 8.28
CA GLU A 95 29.15 4.34 9.33
C GLU A 95 28.84 5.83 9.14
N GLY A 96 28.81 6.60 10.22
CA GLY A 96 28.66 8.05 10.20
C GLY A 96 27.25 8.58 9.95
N VAL A 97 26.26 7.71 9.81
CA VAL A 97 24.85 8.12 9.73
C VAL A 97 24.39 8.68 11.08
N LYS A 98 23.67 9.80 11.04
CA LYS A 98 23.12 10.45 12.23
C LYS A 98 21.60 10.53 12.18
N TRP A 99 20.99 10.39 13.33
CA TRP A 99 19.60 10.74 13.54
C TRP A 99 19.39 12.26 13.42
N HIS A 100 18.17 12.70 13.18
CA HIS A 100 17.83 14.12 13.04
C HIS A 100 18.21 14.96 14.26
N ASP A 101 18.36 14.35 15.43
CA ASP A 101 18.83 14.99 16.67
C ASP A 101 20.36 14.93 16.85
N GLY A 102 21.09 14.44 15.86
CA GLY A 102 22.55 14.40 15.84
C GLY A 102 23.19 13.17 16.46
N LYS A 103 22.44 12.27 17.11
CA LYS A 103 22.96 11.03 17.68
C LYS A 103 23.36 10.04 16.58
N PRO A 104 24.34 9.16 16.80
CA PRO A 104 24.76 8.17 15.81
C PRO A 104 23.71 7.09 15.64
N PHE A 105 23.52 6.63 14.40
CA PHE A 105 22.81 5.40 14.06
C PHE A 105 23.73 4.21 14.23
N THR A 106 23.24 3.12 14.86
CA THR A 106 23.99 1.90 15.08
C THR A 106 23.12 0.64 14.89
N SER A 107 23.74 -0.52 14.95
CA SER A 107 23.08 -1.83 14.92
C SER A 107 22.08 -2.02 16.08
N ALA A 108 22.29 -1.33 17.20
CA ALA A 108 21.36 -1.34 18.33
C ALA A 108 19.98 -0.80 17.95
N ASP A 109 19.91 0.21 17.06
CA ASP A 109 18.66 0.77 16.57
C ASP A 109 17.91 -0.24 15.67
N VAL A 110 18.66 -1.00 14.85
CA VAL A 110 18.09 -2.09 14.05
C VAL A 110 17.45 -3.14 14.95
N LYS A 111 18.23 -3.65 15.91
CA LYS A 111 17.73 -4.66 16.85
C LYS A 111 16.52 -4.16 17.62
N CYS A 112 16.58 -2.96 18.16
CA CYS A 112 15.49 -2.34 18.92
C CYS A 112 14.20 -2.21 18.09
N THR A 113 14.30 -1.76 16.84
CA THR A 113 13.16 -1.63 15.94
C THR A 113 12.47 -2.97 15.73
N PHE A 114 13.24 -4.03 15.44
CA PHE A 114 12.66 -5.35 15.17
C PHE A 114 12.21 -6.06 16.44
N ASP A 115 12.85 -5.86 17.58
CA ASP A 115 12.34 -6.34 18.88
C ASP A 115 10.95 -5.71 19.19
N MET A 116 10.75 -4.43 18.86
CA MET A 116 9.44 -3.79 18.98
C MET A 116 8.42 -4.37 18.01
N LEU A 117 8.80 -4.59 16.75
CA LEU A 117 7.93 -5.17 15.70
C LEU A 117 7.55 -6.62 16.00
N MET A 118 8.48 -7.43 16.51
CA MET A 118 8.20 -8.80 16.95
C MET A 118 7.43 -8.86 18.27
N GLY A 119 7.39 -7.75 19.03
CA GLY A 119 6.73 -7.67 20.34
C GLY A 119 7.57 -8.25 21.49
N THR A 120 8.87 -8.46 21.30
CA THR A 120 9.82 -8.96 22.32
C THR A 120 10.43 -7.83 23.17
N SER A 121 10.36 -6.58 22.69
CA SER A 121 10.82 -5.40 23.43
C SER A 121 9.92 -5.08 24.63
N PRO A 122 10.48 -4.55 25.76
CA PRO A 122 9.69 -3.94 26.82
C PRO A 122 8.94 -2.69 26.33
N ASN A 123 9.52 -1.95 25.38
CA ASN A 123 8.86 -0.84 24.70
C ASN A 123 7.93 -1.40 23.62
N LYS A 124 6.65 -1.07 23.69
CA LYS A 124 5.64 -1.62 22.78
C LYS A 124 4.95 -0.53 21.99
N PHE A 125 4.63 -0.85 20.75
CA PHE A 125 3.69 -0.07 19.98
C PHE A 125 2.28 -0.18 20.57
N ARG A 126 1.50 0.90 20.48
CA ARG A 126 0.06 0.91 20.82
C ARG A 126 -0.74 -0.07 19.95
N LYS A 127 -0.33 -0.19 18.68
CA LYS A 127 -0.83 -1.12 17.67
C LYS A 127 0.37 -1.60 16.86
N ASN A 128 0.30 -2.79 16.32
CA ASN A 128 1.38 -3.35 15.50
C ASN A 128 0.81 -4.07 14.26
N PRO A 129 0.26 -3.33 13.29
CA PRO A 129 -0.45 -3.91 12.15
C PRO A 129 0.45 -4.78 11.25
N ARG A 130 1.78 -4.68 11.38
CA ARG A 130 2.75 -5.44 10.58
C ARG A 130 3.49 -6.50 11.36
N LYS A 131 3.07 -6.82 12.57
CA LYS A 131 3.66 -7.90 13.36
C LYS A 131 3.74 -9.22 12.57
N GLY A 132 2.71 -9.51 11.78
CA GLY A 132 2.63 -10.69 10.94
C GLY A 132 3.72 -10.80 9.87
N TRP A 133 4.34 -9.71 9.43
CA TRP A 133 5.42 -9.73 8.45
C TRP A 133 6.69 -10.41 8.98
N TYR A 134 6.91 -10.29 10.28
CA TYR A 134 8.16 -10.72 10.93
C TYR A 134 7.98 -11.99 11.78
N PHE A 135 6.88 -12.74 11.60
CA PHE A 135 6.61 -13.95 12.38
C PHE A 135 7.70 -15.03 12.24
N ASN A 136 8.38 -15.06 11.10
CA ASN A 136 9.47 -15.99 10.81
C ASN A 136 10.84 -15.50 11.33
N VAL A 137 10.97 -14.25 11.75
CA VAL A 137 12.18 -13.76 12.43
C VAL A 137 12.20 -14.29 13.84
N ALA A 138 13.21 -15.11 14.16
CA ALA A 138 13.42 -15.65 15.50
C ALA A 138 14.03 -14.59 16.43
N SER A 139 15.04 -13.87 15.92
CA SER A 139 15.73 -12.80 16.65
C SER A 139 16.54 -11.93 15.70
N VAL A 140 16.94 -10.75 16.19
CA VAL A 140 17.95 -9.92 15.56
C VAL A 140 19.12 -9.76 16.54
N THR A 141 20.33 -10.09 16.09
CA THR A 141 21.57 -9.93 16.86
C THR A 141 22.47 -8.87 16.26
N THR A 142 23.39 -8.35 17.04
CA THR A 142 24.34 -7.32 16.62
C THR A 142 25.78 -7.78 16.89
N GLU A 143 26.69 -7.38 16.01
CA GLU A 143 28.13 -7.54 16.20
C GLU A 143 28.80 -6.17 16.03
N GLY A 144 29.26 -5.58 17.14
CA GLY A 144 29.67 -4.18 17.17
C GLY A 144 28.56 -3.23 16.75
N ASP A 145 28.92 -2.01 16.38
CA ASP A 145 27.96 -0.95 16.04
C ASP A 145 27.43 -1.03 14.60
N PHE A 146 28.07 -1.83 13.71
CA PHE A 146 27.82 -1.78 12.27
C PHE A 146 27.49 -3.12 11.63
N GLN A 147 27.06 -4.11 12.43
CA GLN A 147 26.51 -5.35 11.86
C GLN A 147 25.26 -5.75 12.60
N ALA A 148 24.22 -6.12 11.82
CA ALA A 148 22.99 -6.70 12.34
C ALA A 148 22.66 -7.99 11.56
N THR A 149 22.27 -9.05 12.27
CA THR A 149 21.89 -10.33 11.68
C THR A 149 20.48 -10.69 12.06
N PHE A 150 19.66 -10.95 11.05
CA PHE A 150 18.31 -11.49 11.21
C PHE A 150 18.39 -13.00 11.17
N HIS A 151 18.02 -13.65 12.25
CA HIS A 151 17.91 -15.12 12.35
C HIS A 151 16.48 -15.54 12.04
N LEU A 152 16.29 -16.32 11.00
CA LEU A 152 14.99 -16.82 10.57
C LEU A 152 14.77 -18.24 11.10
N LYS A 153 13.51 -18.57 11.47
CA LYS A 153 13.13 -19.94 11.86
C LYS A 153 13.26 -20.93 10.70
N ARG A 154 13.02 -20.44 9.47
CA ARG A 154 13.12 -21.18 8.21
C ARG A 154 13.50 -20.21 7.06
N PRO A 155 14.03 -20.71 5.94
CA PRO A 155 14.26 -19.86 4.77
C PRO A 155 13.00 -19.09 4.36
N GLN A 156 13.15 -17.80 4.03
CA GLN A 156 12.07 -16.93 3.56
C GLN A 156 12.63 -15.88 2.60
N PRO A 157 12.65 -16.14 1.30
CA PRO A 157 13.17 -15.19 0.30
C PRO A 157 12.51 -13.82 0.35
N ALA A 158 11.21 -13.76 0.69
CA ALA A 158 10.43 -12.53 0.75
C ALA A 158 10.87 -11.53 1.84
N ILE A 159 11.64 -11.96 2.87
CA ILE A 159 12.02 -11.07 3.98
C ILE A 159 12.79 -9.83 3.49
N LEU A 160 13.66 -9.96 2.50
CA LEU A 160 14.42 -8.84 1.96
C LEU A 160 13.49 -7.80 1.31
N ALA A 161 12.48 -8.25 0.57
CA ALA A 161 11.45 -7.40 -0.01
C ALA A 161 10.62 -6.68 1.07
N MET A 162 10.28 -7.37 2.16
CA MET A 162 9.58 -6.77 3.30
C MET A 162 10.41 -5.68 3.97
N LEU A 163 11.73 -5.89 4.12
CA LEU A 163 12.66 -4.90 4.67
C LEU A 163 12.86 -3.68 3.76
N ALA A 164 12.67 -3.84 2.45
CA ALA A 164 12.73 -2.75 1.47
C ALA A 164 11.45 -1.93 1.37
N SER A 165 10.33 -2.42 1.92
CA SER A 165 9.06 -1.71 1.87
C SER A 165 9.11 -0.37 2.60
N GLY A 166 8.45 0.66 2.06
CA GLY A 166 8.28 1.96 2.71
C GLY A 166 7.67 1.91 4.12
N TYR A 167 7.15 0.76 4.52
CA TYR A 167 6.65 0.48 5.87
C TYR A 167 7.67 -0.15 6.82
N SER A 168 8.92 -0.34 6.42
CA SER A 168 9.95 -1.00 7.23
C SER A 168 11.13 -0.08 7.61
N PRO A 169 10.90 1.19 7.96
CA PRO A 169 11.98 2.06 8.38
C PRO A 169 12.57 1.63 9.73
N ILE A 170 13.82 2.02 9.95
CA ILE A 170 14.47 1.87 11.24
C ILE A 170 14.10 3.05 12.13
N LEU A 171 13.85 2.79 13.41
CA LEU A 171 13.54 3.80 14.42
C LEU A 171 14.74 4.05 15.34
N ALA A 172 14.84 5.29 15.81
CA ALA A 172 15.79 5.67 16.85
C ALA A 172 15.42 5.01 18.19
N CYS A 173 16.28 4.16 18.71
CA CYS A 173 16.02 3.39 19.93
C CYS A 173 15.85 4.27 21.18
N HIS A 174 16.45 5.45 21.16
CA HIS A 174 16.37 6.43 22.24
C HIS A 174 15.09 7.29 22.19
N VAL A 175 14.26 7.12 21.18
CA VAL A 175 12.99 7.85 20.99
C VAL A 175 11.84 6.91 21.28
N SER A 176 10.97 7.28 22.23
CA SER A 176 9.82 6.44 22.58
C SER A 176 8.78 6.36 21.43
N ALA A 177 8.02 5.26 21.37
CA ALA A 177 6.91 5.13 20.44
C ALA A 177 5.88 6.27 20.61
N ALA A 178 5.70 6.78 21.83
CA ALA A 178 4.83 7.93 22.10
C ALA A 178 5.34 9.21 21.42
N GLN A 179 6.63 9.47 21.48
CA GLN A 179 7.24 10.62 20.82
C GLN A 179 7.19 10.48 19.30
N GLN A 180 7.43 9.28 18.75
CA GLN A 180 7.33 9.04 17.30
C GLN A 180 5.93 9.37 16.73
N ARG A 181 4.87 9.35 17.53
CA ARG A 181 3.52 9.74 17.12
C ARG A 181 3.35 11.22 16.84
N THR A 182 4.06 12.07 17.57
CA THR A 182 3.86 13.52 17.57
C THR A 182 5.07 14.32 17.10
N ASN A 183 6.27 13.76 17.25
CA ASN A 183 7.52 14.38 16.83
C ASN A 183 8.52 13.29 16.41
N PRO A 184 8.32 12.69 15.21
CA PRO A 184 9.15 11.60 14.73
C PRO A 184 10.59 12.08 14.46
N ILE A 185 11.55 11.24 14.85
CA ILE A 185 12.98 11.41 14.56
C ILE A 185 13.43 10.24 13.70
N GLY A 186 13.93 10.54 12.50
CA GLY A 186 14.47 9.59 11.54
C GLY A 186 15.90 9.91 11.14
N THR A 187 16.37 9.21 10.11
CA THR A 187 17.67 9.45 9.45
C THR A 187 17.48 9.99 8.03
N GLY A 188 16.23 10.22 7.61
CA GLY A 188 15.83 10.52 6.26
C GLY A 188 16.23 11.91 5.76
N PRO A 189 15.93 12.18 4.47
CA PRO A 189 16.28 13.45 3.81
C PRO A 189 15.55 14.66 4.37
N PHE A 190 14.41 14.48 5.03
CA PHE A 190 13.64 15.58 5.60
C PHE A 190 13.37 15.35 7.09
N LYS A 191 13.39 16.45 7.85
CA LYS A 191 13.06 16.50 9.28
C LYS A 191 11.60 16.91 9.45
N PHE A 192 10.93 16.30 10.40
CA PHE A 192 9.58 16.70 10.80
C PHE A 192 9.59 18.09 11.46
N VAL A 193 8.64 18.93 11.10
CA VAL A 193 8.43 20.25 11.68
C VAL A 193 7.16 20.27 12.52
N GLU A 194 6.03 19.97 11.91
CA GLU A 194 4.73 19.99 12.60
C GLU A 194 3.66 19.15 11.88
N LEU A 195 2.70 18.66 12.66
CA LEU A 195 1.39 18.20 12.19
C LEU A 195 0.33 19.06 12.88
N LYS A 196 -0.35 19.89 12.08
CA LYS A 196 -1.56 20.60 12.50
C LYS A 196 -2.78 19.90 11.92
N GLN A 197 -3.59 19.32 12.80
CA GLN A 197 -4.80 18.59 12.41
C GLN A 197 -5.75 19.50 11.60
N ASN A 198 -6.28 18.96 10.50
CA ASN A 198 -7.15 19.65 9.53
C ASN A 198 -6.48 20.82 8.78
N GLU A 199 -5.18 20.99 8.90
CA GLU A 199 -4.44 22.09 8.29
C GLU A 199 -3.27 21.59 7.45
N SER A 200 -2.21 21.04 8.09
CA SER A 200 -0.99 20.68 7.36
C SER A 200 -0.07 19.69 8.07
N VAL A 201 0.79 19.03 7.28
CA VAL A 201 2.05 18.40 7.74
C VAL A 201 3.19 19.12 7.04
N LYS A 202 4.23 19.50 7.80
CA LYS A 202 5.40 20.20 7.26
C LYS A 202 6.69 19.47 7.58
N LEU A 203 7.51 19.36 6.55
CA LEU A 203 8.85 18.78 6.62
C LEU A 203 9.86 19.81 6.09
N THR A 204 11.06 19.86 6.68
CA THR A 204 12.17 20.70 6.23
C THR A 204 13.37 19.84 5.86
N ARG A 205 14.24 20.34 5.00
CA ARG A 205 15.50 19.70 4.58
C ARG A 205 16.29 19.25 5.81
N ASN A 206 16.87 18.05 5.74
CA ASN A 206 17.92 17.60 6.65
C ASN A 206 19.29 18.04 6.08
N PRO A 207 19.95 19.07 6.64
CA PRO A 207 21.23 19.53 6.11
C PRO A 207 22.37 18.54 6.36
N ASP A 208 22.21 17.63 7.34
CA ASP A 208 23.18 16.61 7.70
C ASP A 208 22.84 15.23 7.09
N TYR A 209 22.07 15.21 5.98
CA TYR A 209 21.69 13.96 5.35
C TYR A 209 22.94 13.23 4.84
N TRP A 210 23.01 11.93 5.12
CA TRP A 210 24.20 11.12 4.84
C TRP A 210 24.47 10.89 3.35
N LYS A 211 23.47 11.02 2.47
CA LYS A 211 23.67 11.05 1.00
C LYS A 211 24.05 12.47 0.58
N LYS A 212 25.32 12.65 0.19
CA LYS A 212 25.85 13.97 -0.17
C LYS A 212 25.10 14.60 -1.33
N GLY A 213 24.79 15.90 -1.21
CA GLY A 213 24.09 16.68 -2.23
C GLY A 213 22.57 16.51 -2.20
N LEU A 214 22.02 15.68 -1.32
CA LEU A 214 20.59 15.45 -1.17
C LEU A 214 20.09 15.93 0.21
N PRO A 215 18.79 16.21 0.34
CA PRO A 215 17.80 16.35 -0.73
C PRO A 215 17.98 17.65 -1.51
N TYR A 216 17.40 17.74 -2.72
CA TYR A 216 17.41 18.98 -3.51
C TYR A 216 16.44 20.03 -2.97
N LEU A 217 15.24 19.62 -2.53
CA LEU A 217 14.19 20.51 -2.00
C LEU A 217 14.56 21.06 -0.61
N ASP A 218 14.05 22.26 -0.30
CA ASP A 218 14.14 22.85 1.05
C ASP A 218 13.14 22.24 2.03
N GLY A 219 12.07 21.65 1.53
CA GLY A 219 11.04 21.02 2.35
C GLY A 219 9.87 20.47 1.55
N ILE A 220 8.93 19.89 2.27
CA ILE A 220 7.67 19.38 1.74
C ILE A 220 6.55 19.91 2.63
N GLU A 221 5.51 20.45 2.02
CA GLU A 221 4.30 20.89 2.71
C GLU A 221 3.07 20.14 2.18
N TYR A 222 2.42 19.41 3.07
CA TYR A 222 1.17 18.71 2.79
C TYR A 222 0.01 19.53 3.37
N THR A 223 -0.86 20.06 2.53
CA THR A 223 -2.10 20.74 2.97
C THR A 223 -3.22 19.72 3.10
N ILE A 224 -3.82 19.58 4.27
CA ILE A 224 -4.90 18.62 4.51
C ILE A 224 -6.18 19.15 3.89
N LEU A 225 -6.64 18.48 2.82
CA LEU A 225 -7.80 18.87 2.03
C LEU A 225 -8.62 17.64 1.62
N PRO A 226 -9.55 17.17 2.47
CA PRO A 226 -10.30 15.93 2.24
C PRO A 226 -11.26 15.95 1.05
N ASN A 227 -11.70 17.14 0.62
CA ASN A 227 -12.57 17.25 -0.55
C ASN A 227 -11.76 17.13 -1.83
N ARG A 228 -11.89 15.98 -2.53
CA ARG A 228 -11.14 15.64 -3.74
C ARG A 228 -11.35 16.70 -4.86
N SER A 229 -12.58 17.14 -5.09
CA SER A 229 -12.86 18.13 -6.15
C SER A 229 -12.17 19.46 -5.89
N THR A 230 -12.21 19.96 -4.64
CA THR A 230 -11.51 21.18 -4.24
C THR A 230 -9.99 21.00 -4.36
N ALA A 231 -9.46 19.83 -4.02
CA ALA A 231 -8.04 19.53 -4.13
C ALA A 231 -7.56 19.54 -5.60
N ILE A 232 -8.33 18.92 -6.51
CA ILE A 232 -8.05 18.93 -7.95
C ILE A 232 -8.12 20.35 -8.54
N LEU A 233 -9.11 21.15 -8.16
CA LEU A 233 -9.18 22.56 -8.56
C LEU A 233 -7.97 23.34 -8.07
N GLY A 234 -7.50 23.09 -6.85
CA GLY A 234 -6.28 23.68 -6.32
C GLY A 234 -5.02 23.27 -7.09
N LEU A 235 -4.94 22.00 -7.53
CA LEU A 235 -3.85 21.51 -8.38
C LEU A 235 -3.85 22.21 -9.75
N VAL A 236 -4.99 22.27 -10.42
CA VAL A 236 -5.17 22.97 -11.71
C VAL A 236 -4.82 24.45 -11.60
N ALA A 237 -5.19 25.10 -10.49
CA ALA A 237 -4.87 26.50 -10.21
C ALA A 237 -3.41 26.75 -9.78
N GLY A 238 -2.55 25.72 -9.71
CA GLY A 238 -1.14 25.84 -9.32
C GLY A 238 -0.89 26.09 -7.84
N LYS A 239 -1.89 25.85 -6.97
CA LYS A 239 -1.70 25.90 -5.50
C LYS A 239 -0.84 24.72 -5.02
N PHE A 240 -0.92 23.59 -5.69
CA PHE A 240 -0.16 22.38 -5.44
C PHE A 240 0.74 22.08 -6.64
N ASP A 241 1.93 21.57 -6.36
CA ASP A 241 2.92 21.19 -7.36
C ASP A 241 2.70 19.74 -7.82
N ILE A 242 2.16 18.90 -6.94
CA ILE A 242 1.85 17.47 -7.19
C ILE A 242 0.56 17.10 -6.46
N SER A 243 -0.24 16.21 -7.06
CA SER A 243 -1.41 15.61 -6.41
C SER A 243 -0.99 14.67 -5.28
N PHE A 244 -1.90 14.43 -4.31
CA PHE A 244 -1.74 13.26 -3.45
C PHE A 244 -1.64 12.01 -4.35
N PRO A 245 -0.68 11.11 -4.10
CA PRO A 245 -0.46 9.96 -4.96
C PRO A 245 -1.72 9.09 -5.06
N THR A 246 -1.99 8.58 -6.25
CA THR A 246 -3.10 7.66 -6.52
C THR A 246 -4.51 8.24 -6.31
N GLU A 247 -4.66 9.58 -6.25
CA GLU A 247 -5.95 10.22 -5.96
C GLU A 247 -6.69 10.70 -7.21
N VAL A 248 -6.01 10.79 -8.34
CA VAL A 248 -6.61 11.29 -9.59
C VAL A 248 -7.14 10.13 -10.41
N SER A 249 -8.45 9.91 -10.40
CA SER A 249 -9.09 8.88 -11.23
C SER A 249 -8.98 9.21 -12.74
N LEU A 250 -9.17 8.21 -13.61
CA LEU A 250 -9.10 8.40 -15.06
C LEU A 250 -10.02 9.52 -15.59
N PRO A 251 -11.30 9.62 -15.19
CA PRO A 251 -12.13 10.75 -15.56
C PRO A 251 -11.52 12.10 -15.10
N LEU A 252 -11.02 12.15 -13.86
CA LEU A 252 -10.40 13.39 -13.33
C LEU A 252 -9.11 13.78 -14.06
N ILE A 253 -8.35 12.82 -14.58
CA ILE A 253 -7.17 13.14 -15.43
C ILE A 253 -7.60 13.87 -16.70
N LYS A 254 -8.69 13.45 -17.33
CA LYS A 254 -9.23 14.14 -18.50
C LYS A 254 -9.62 15.58 -18.16
N ASP A 255 -10.26 15.79 -17.01
CA ASP A 255 -10.64 17.12 -16.53
C ASP A 255 -9.40 17.98 -16.24
N VAL A 256 -8.39 17.43 -15.55
CA VAL A 256 -7.12 18.11 -15.29
C VAL A 256 -6.44 18.50 -16.59
N LYS A 257 -6.35 17.58 -17.55
CA LYS A 257 -5.71 17.83 -18.86
C LYS A 257 -6.47 18.83 -19.71
N SER A 258 -7.80 18.91 -19.60
CA SER A 258 -8.60 19.89 -20.32
C SER A 258 -8.39 21.32 -19.81
N GLN A 259 -8.20 21.50 -18.49
CA GLN A 259 -8.04 22.79 -17.83
C GLN A 259 -6.57 23.21 -17.70
N ALA A 260 -5.67 22.26 -17.55
CA ALA A 260 -4.22 22.46 -17.39
C ALA A 260 -3.44 21.46 -18.25
N PRO A 261 -3.42 21.61 -19.58
CA PRO A 261 -2.83 20.63 -20.52
C PRO A 261 -1.32 20.41 -20.30
N GLN A 262 -0.62 21.35 -19.68
CA GLN A 262 0.80 21.26 -19.34
C GLN A 262 1.09 20.26 -18.21
N MET A 263 0.13 19.93 -17.34
CA MET A 263 0.34 19.01 -16.24
C MET A 263 0.80 17.62 -16.74
N VAL A 264 1.76 17.04 -16.09
CA VAL A 264 2.17 15.65 -16.33
C VAL A 264 1.28 14.76 -15.47
N CYS A 265 0.64 13.77 -16.07
CA CYS A 265 -0.16 12.79 -15.34
C CYS A 265 0.21 11.39 -15.79
N THR A 266 0.39 10.48 -14.85
CA THR A 266 0.56 9.05 -15.12
C THR A 266 -0.54 8.25 -14.44
N VAL A 267 -0.88 7.12 -15.03
CA VAL A 267 -1.82 6.14 -14.47
C VAL A 267 -1.09 4.83 -14.31
N GLU A 268 -1.06 4.34 -13.09
CA GLU A 268 -0.48 3.04 -12.80
C GLU A 268 -1.51 2.13 -12.15
N GLN A 269 -1.45 0.87 -12.53
CA GLN A 269 -2.19 -0.16 -11.84
C GLN A 269 -1.44 -0.51 -10.57
N THR A 270 -2.04 -0.16 -9.44
CA THR A 270 -1.45 -0.39 -8.13
C THR A 270 -1.89 -1.75 -7.58
N ASN A 271 -1.08 -2.34 -6.73
CA ASN A 271 -1.45 -3.55 -5.99
C ASN A 271 -2.35 -3.18 -4.79
N VAL A 272 -3.51 -2.58 -5.12
CA VAL A 272 -4.51 -2.13 -4.13
C VAL A 272 -5.88 -2.65 -4.54
N ALA A 273 -6.31 -3.71 -3.89
CA ALA A 273 -7.60 -4.32 -4.13
C ALA A 273 -8.73 -3.58 -3.37
N THR A 274 -9.79 -3.23 -4.08
CA THR A 274 -11.07 -2.85 -3.47
C THR A 274 -11.81 -4.12 -3.10
N ASN A 275 -12.18 -4.27 -1.84
CA ASN A 275 -12.70 -5.53 -1.31
C ASN A 275 -13.73 -5.32 -0.19
N LEU A 276 -14.43 -6.40 0.13
CA LEU A 276 -15.35 -6.44 1.26
C LEU A 276 -14.66 -7.07 2.47
N ILE A 277 -14.75 -6.41 3.60
CA ILE A 277 -14.47 -7.02 4.89
C ILE A 277 -15.82 -7.42 5.50
N ILE A 278 -15.96 -8.70 5.83
CA ILE A 278 -17.20 -9.28 6.35
C ILE A 278 -16.88 -9.87 7.73
N ASN A 279 -17.61 -9.42 8.75
CA ASN A 279 -17.47 -9.99 10.09
C ASN A 279 -18.17 -11.36 10.16
N ARG A 280 -17.41 -12.42 10.01
CA ARG A 280 -17.91 -13.80 9.87
C ARG A 280 -18.52 -14.38 11.16
N GLU A 281 -18.25 -13.77 12.32
CA GLU A 281 -18.75 -14.22 13.61
C GLU A 281 -20.03 -13.51 14.04
N ALA A 282 -20.37 -12.40 13.37
CA ALA A 282 -21.58 -11.63 13.68
C ALA A 282 -22.71 -11.93 12.69
N ALA A 283 -23.94 -11.97 13.22
CA ALA A 283 -25.13 -12.00 12.36
C ALA A 283 -25.18 -10.74 11.46
N PRO A 284 -25.63 -10.87 10.20
CA PRO A 284 -26.14 -12.07 9.54
C PRO A 284 -25.03 -12.92 8.89
N PHE A 285 -23.76 -12.50 8.96
CA PHE A 285 -22.65 -13.10 8.21
C PHE A 285 -22.00 -14.32 8.90
N ASN A 286 -22.47 -14.73 10.07
CA ASN A 286 -22.19 -16.06 10.60
C ASN A 286 -22.86 -17.17 9.76
N ASP A 287 -23.93 -16.85 8.99
CA ASP A 287 -24.51 -17.75 7.99
C ASP A 287 -23.67 -17.72 6.69
N GLU A 288 -23.20 -18.89 6.26
CA GLU A 288 -22.45 -19.04 5.02
C GLU A 288 -23.30 -18.71 3.78
N ASN A 289 -24.61 -19.01 3.79
CA ASN A 289 -25.48 -18.71 2.65
C ASN A 289 -25.52 -17.20 2.37
N VAL A 290 -25.56 -16.37 3.42
CA VAL A 290 -25.54 -14.90 3.25
C VAL A 290 -24.21 -14.44 2.68
N ARG A 291 -23.07 -14.96 3.17
CA ARG A 291 -21.76 -14.60 2.64
C ARG A 291 -21.62 -14.98 1.16
N ARG A 292 -22.03 -16.21 0.79
CA ARG A 292 -21.98 -16.69 -0.59
C ARG A 292 -22.93 -15.89 -1.49
N ALA A 293 -24.12 -15.54 -1.02
CA ALA A 293 -25.06 -14.71 -1.76
C ALA A 293 -24.45 -13.34 -2.09
N VAL A 294 -23.81 -12.69 -1.12
CA VAL A 294 -23.10 -11.42 -1.37
C VAL A 294 -22.00 -11.59 -2.43
N ALA A 295 -21.16 -12.62 -2.35
CA ALA A 295 -20.10 -12.85 -3.32
C ALA A 295 -20.64 -13.08 -4.76
N LEU A 296 -21.75 -13.80 -4.88
CA LEU A 296 -22.43 -14.08 -6.16
C LEU A 296 -23.11 -12.84 -6.75
N SER A 297 -23.58 -11.91 -5.92
CA SER A 297 -24.31 -10.71 -6.39
C SER A 297 -23.42 -9.66 -7.03
N LEU A 298 -22.10 -9.72 -6.84
CA LEU A 298 -21.14 -8.70 -7.25
C LEU A 298 -20.96 -8.66 -8.79
N ASP A 299 -21.53 -7.66 -9.44
CA ASP A 299 -21.20 -7.32 -10.82
C ASP A 299 -19.92 -6.49 -10.87
N ARG A 300 -18.79 -7.20 -10.91
CA ARG A 300 -17.46 -6.59 -10.92
C ARG A 300 -17.23 -5.72 -12.14
N LYS A 301 -17.78 -6.12 -13.29
CA LYS A 301 -17.67 -5.33 -14.51
C LYS A 301 -18.34 -3.97 -14.39
N ALA A 302 -19.49 -3.88 -13.74
CA ALA A 302 -20.17 -2.60 -13.52
C ALA A 302 -19.32 -1.64 -12.66
N PHE A 303 -18.58 -2.14 -11.66
CA PHE A 303 -17.62 -1.31 -10.92
C PHE A 303 -16.54 -0.74 -11.83
N LEU A 304 -15.96 -1.55 -12.70
CA LEU A 304 -14.92 -1.09 -13.63
C LEU A 304 -15.46 -0.03 -14.60
N ASP A 305 -16.60 -0.30 -15.21
CA ASP A 305 -17.21 0.58 -16.21
C ASP A 305 -17.50 1.98 -15.62
N ILE A 306 -18.04 2.02 -14.39
CA ILE A 306 -18.42 3.26 -13.72
C ILE A 306 -17.20 4.02 -13.16
N LEU A 307 -16.28 3.32 -12.53
CA LEU A 307 -15.20 3.97 -11.75
C LEU A 307 -13.93 4.22 -12.56
N SER A 308 -13.68 3.43 -13.61
CA SER A 308 -12.43 3.47 -14.37
C SER A 308 -12.63 3.41 -15.90
N GLU A 309 -13.86 3.58 -16.40
CA GLU A 309 -14.17 3.43 -17.82
C GLU A 309 -13.70 2.07 -18.39
N GLY A 310 -13.80 1.02 -17.57
CA GLY A 310 -13.44 -0.35 -17.94
C GLY A 310 -11.94 -0.66 -17.92
N LYS A 311 -11.09 0.24 -17.43
CA LYS A 311 -9.62 0.09 -17.50
C LYS A 311 -9.00 -0.63 -16.32
N SER A 312 -9.61 -0.55 -15.13
CA SER A 312 -9.19 -1.34 -13.97
C SER A 312 -9.37 -2.84 -14.23
N ILE A 313 -8.76 -3.70 -13.41
CA ILE A 313 -8.81 -5.14 -13.63
C ILE A 313 -9.58 -5.87 -12.53
N ILE A 314 -10.17 -6.99 -12.92
CA ILE A 314 -10.72 -7.98 -11.99
C ILE A 314 -9.58 -8.95 -11.64
N ALA A 315 -9.23 -9.03 -10.36
CA ALA A 315 -8.20 -9.92 -9.85
C ALA A 315 -8.69 -10.70 -8.63
N GLY A 316 -7.93 -11.69 -8.21
CA GLY A 316 -8.07 -12.35 -6.91
C GLY A 316 -7.38 -11.55 -5.81
N SER A 317 -6.78 -12.22 -4.85
CA SER A 317 -6.08 -11.58 -3.73
C SER A 317 -4.76 -10.91 -4.13
N MET A 318 -4.28 -11.13 -5.36
CA MET A 318 -3.04 -10.59 -5.89
C MET A 318 -3.18 -10.20 -7.36
N LEU A 319 -2.34 -9.23 -7.79
CA LEU A 319 -2.28 -8.79 -9.19
C LEU A 319 -1.76 -9.89 -10.12
N PRO A 320 -2.46 -10.15 -11.23
CA PRO A 320 -1.95 -11.03 -12.28
C PRO A 320 -0.89 -10.33 -13.14
N PRO A 321 -0.08 -11.11 -13.90
CA PRO A 321 0.81 -10.58 -14.93
C PRO A 321 0.04 -9.74 -15.98
N PRO A 322 0.66 -8.70 -16.59
CA PRO A 322 2.09 -8.33 -16.45
C PRO A 322 2.38 -7.35 -15.31
N LYS A 323 1.37 -6.81 -14.64
CA LYS A 323 1.56 -5.78 -13.60
C LYS A 323 1.96 -6.38 -12.25
N GLY A 324 1.44 -7.54 -11.89
CA GLY A 324 1.89 -8.36 -10.77
C GLY A 324 2.56 -9.65 -11.24
N VAL A 325 3.03 -10.45 -10.28
CA VAL A 325 3.71 -11.72 -10.58
C VAL A 325 2.83 -12.92 -10.23
N TRP A 326 2.01 -12.81 -9.18
CA TRP A 326 1.45 -13.94 -8.43
C TRP A 326 -0.03 -14.21 -8.66
N GLY A 327 -0.80 -13.22 -9.13
CA GLY A 327 -2.25 -13.34 -9.23
C GLY A 327 -2.73 -14.44 -10.17
N LEU A 328 -3.93 -14.94 -9.91
CA LEU A 328 -4.61 -15.92 -10.75
C LEU A 328 -4.78 -15.40 -12.19
N PRO A 329 -4.48 -16.22 -13.20
CA PRO A 329 -4.87 -15.90 -14.56
C PRO A 329 -6.38 -15.66 -14.67
N PRO A 330 -6.85 -14.74 -15.53
CA PRO A 330 -8.28 -14.43 -15.67
C PRO A 330 -9.17 -15.65 -15.94
N GLU A 331 -8.69 -16.61 -16.71
CA GLU A 331 -9.45 -17.82 -17.05
C GLU A 331 -9.65 -18.74 -15.83
N GLU A 332 -8.64 -18.82 -14.96
CA GLU A 332 -8.73 -19.57 -13.72
C GLU A 332 -9.65 -18.87 -12.72
N LEU A 333 -9.59 -17.53 -12.68
CA LEU A 333 -10.40 -16.72 -11.78
C LEU A 333 -11.91 -16.85 -12.11
N LYS A 334 -12.29 -16.97 -13.38
CA LYS A 334 -13.69 -17.16 -13.80
C LYS A 334 -14.34 -18.43 -13.27
N THR A 335 -13.54 -19.42 -12.86
CA THR A 335 -14.05 -20.66 -12.28
C THR A 335 -14.45 -20.52 -10.80
N VAL A 336 -14.08 -19.42 -10.18
CA VAL A 336 -14.30 -19.15 -8.75
C VAL A 336 -15.67 -18.53 -8.50
N ILE A 337 -16.25 -18.78 -7.33
CA ILE A 337 -17.57 -18.26 -6.94
C ILE A 337 -17.71 -16.75 -7.17
N GLY A 338 -18.74 -16.37 -7.92
CA GLY A 338 -19.07 -14.97 -8.21
C GLY A 338 -18.19 -14.27 -9.25
N TYR A 339 -17.15 -14.94 -9.81
CA TYR A 339 -16.30 -14.37 -10.86
C TYR A 339 -16.72 -14.77 -12.30
N GLY A 340 -17.69 -15.67 -12.42
CA GLY A 340 -18.24 -16.05 -13.74
C GLY A 340 -18.98 -14.89 -14.41
N ASP A 341 -18.96 -14.87 -15.75
CA ASP A 341 -19.48 -13.77 -16.57
C ASP A 341 -21.03 -13.64 -16.55
N ASP A 342 -21.77 -14.67 -16.13
CA ASP A 342 -23.25 -14.66 -16.09
C ASP A 342 -23.77 -14.12 -14.75
N ILE A 343 -23.78 -12.81 -14.63
CA ILE A 343 -24.25 -12.13 -13.40
C ILE A 343 -25.73 -12.41 -13.09
N LYS A 344 -26.56 -12.63 -14.13
CA LYS A 344 -27.98 -12.94 -13.91
C LYS A 344 -28.13 -14.29 -13.22
N LYS A 345 -27.46 -15.31 -13.72
CA LYS A 345 -27.43 -16.65 -13.11
C LYS A 345 -26.88 -16.59 -11.68
N ASN A 346 -25.80 -15.86 -11.47
CA ASN A 346 -25.20 -15.69 -10.16
C ASN A 346 -26.18 -15.03 -9.16
N ARG A 347 -26.92 -14.00 -9.57
CA ARG A 347 -27.93 -13.34 -8.73
C ARG A 347 -29.14 -14.22 -8.48
N ASP A 348 -29.57 -15.04 -9.46
CA ASP A 348 -30.65 -16.02 -9.25
C ASP A 348 -30.26 -17.05 -8.19
N GLU A 349 -29.02 -17.52 -8.17
CA GLU A 349 -28.50 -18.40 -7.14
C GLU A 349 -28.35 -17.67 -5.78
N ALA A 350 -27.85 -16.45 -5.78
CA ALA A 350 -27.75 -15.62 -4.58
C ALA A 350 -29.11 -15.43 -3.89
N ARG A 351 -30.19 -15.16 -4.65
CA ARG A 351 -31.54 -15.04 -4.09
C ARG A 351 -31.99 -16.34 -3.41
N LYS A 352 -31.74 -17.50 -4.01
CA LYS A 352 -32.05 -18.81 -3.38
C LYS A 352 -31.29 -19.02 -2.07
N LEU A 353 -30.05 -18.56 -2.00
CA LEU A 353 -29.27 -18.62 -0.76
C LEU A 353 -29.81 -17.67 0.31
N MET A 354 -30.25 -16.47 -0.09
CA MET A 354 -30.89 -15.52 0.82
C MET A 354 -32.23 -16.06 1.35
N GLU A 355 -33.04 -16.70 0.49
CA GLU A 355 -34.31 -17.33 0.89
C GLU A 355 -34.07 -18.46 1.90
N LYS A 356 -33.01 -19.29 1.73
CA LYS A 356 -32.59 -20.29 2.70
C LYS A 356 -32.20 -19.65 4.05
N ALA A 357 -31.62 -18.46 4.02
CA ALA A 357 -31.26 -17.70 5.22
C ALA A 357 -32.46 -16.94 5.83
N GLY A 358 -33.67 -17.05 5.24
CA GLY A 358 -34.90 -16.46 5.74
C GLY A 358 -35.15 -15.02 5.28
N TYR A 359 -34.53 -14.59 4.19
CA TYR A 359 -34.74 -13.30 3.51
C TYR A 359 -35.30 -13.53 2.10
N GLY A 360 -36.20 -12.66 1.65
CA GLY A 360 -36.88 -12.78 0.35
C GLY A 360 -37.64 -11.52 -0.01
N PRO A 361 -38.47 -11.55 -1.06
CA PRO A 361 -39.20 -10.37 -1.53
C PRO A 361 -40.02 -9.64 -0.48
N ASP A 362 -40.56 -10.40 0.50
CA ASP A 362 -41.42 -9.86 1.57
C ASP A 362 -40.63 -9.58 2.87
N LYS A 363 -39.35 -9.92 2.94
CA LYS A 363 -38.51 -9.77 4.12
C LYS A 363 -37.07 -9.47 3.75
N HIS A 364 -36.76 -8.21 3.54
CA HIS A 364 -35.42 -7.77 3.25
C HIS A 364 -34.54 -7.72 4.51
N LEU A 365 -33.23 -7.81 4.29
CA LEU A 365 -32.18 -7.67 5.29
C LEU A 365 -31.73 -6.20 5.34
N PRO A 366 -32.04 -5.41 6.38
CA PRO A 366 -31.43 -4.10 6.56
C PRO A 366 -29.98 -4.23 7.00
N LEU A 367 -29.07 -3.50 6.36
CA LEU A 367 -27.64 -3.66 6.58
C LEU A 367 -26.88 -2.34 6.46
N LYS A 368 -26.02 -2.02 7.43
CA LYS A 368 -25.08 -0.89 7.32
C LYS A 368 -23.82 -1.33 6.59
N ILE A 369 -23.48 -0.60 5.53
CA ILE A 369 -22.24 -0.77 4.77
C ILE A 369 -21.24 0.25 5.28
N SER A 370 -20.34 -0.20 6.15
CA SER A 370 -19.34 0.68 6.76
C SER A 370 -18.18 0.95 5.79
N THR A 371 -17.73 2.20 5.70
CA THR A 371 -16.58 2.58 4.87
C THR A 371 -15.91 3.86 5.37
N ARG A 372 -14.74 4.17 4.84
CA ARG A 372 -14.01 5.40 5.21
C ARG A 372 -14.56 6.62 4.48
N ASN A 373 -14.42 7.80 5.12
CA ASN A 373 -14.79 9.09 4.53
C ASN A 373 -13.78 9.58 3.48
N ILE A 374 -13.51 8.75 2.47
CA ILE A 374 -12.63 9.04 1.35
C ILE A 374 -13.35 8.61 0.07
N SER A 375 -13.31 9.41 -0.99
CA SER A 375 -14.06 9.14 -2.24
C SER A 375 -13.78 7.74 -2.81
N GLN A 376 -12.53 7.31 -2.82
CA GLN A 376 -12.14 5.97 -3.30
C GLN A 376 -12.79 4.80 -2.54
N TYR A 377 -13.29 5.06 -1.33
CA TYR A 377 -14.03 4.09 -0.52
C TYR A 377 -15.53 4.27 -0.64
N ARG A 378 -16.02 5.53 -0.67
CA ARG A 378 -17.46 5.82 -0.72
C ARG A 378 -18.07 5.50 -2.09
N ASP A 379 -17.39 5.89 -3.17
CA ASP A 379 -17.94 5.75 -4.52
C ASP A 379 -18.26 4.27 -4.84
N PRO A 380 -17.35 3.28 -4.63
CA PRO A 380 -17.71 1.87 -4.81
C PRO A 380 -18.71 1.35 -3.77
N ALA A 381 -18.77 1.92 -2.56
CA ALA A 381 -19.76 1.50 -1.55
C ALA A 381 -21.20 1.84 -1.98
N VAL A 382 -21.40 2.96 -2.67
CA VAL A 382 -22.71 3.34 -3.23
C VAL A 382 -23.13 2.35 -4.31
N ILE A 383 -22.23 1.96 -5.21
CA ILE A 383 -22.50 0.95 -6.26
C ILE A 383 -22.83 -0.41 -5.60
N LEU A 384 -22.07 -0.80 -4.57
CA LEU A 384 -22.33 -2.03 -3.83
C LEU A 384 -23.75 -2.06 -3.23
N ILE A 385 -24.17 -0.97 -2.57
CA ILE A 385 -25.50 -0.85 -1.97
C ILE A 385 -26.58 -1.10 -3.03
N ASP A 386 -26.42 -0.54 -4.22
CA ASP A 386 -27.39 -0.75 -5.30
C ASP A 386 -27.41 -2.21 -5.79
N GLN A 387 -26.26 -2.84 -5.94
CA GLN A 387 -26.17 -4.24 -6.33
C GLN A 387 -26.78 -5.21 -5.29
N LEU A 388 -26.63 -4.90 -4.00
CA LEU A 388 -27.15 -5.73 -2.92
C LEU A 388 -28.69 -5.76 -2.85
N LYS A 389 -29.37 -4.74 -3.36
CA LYS A 389 -30.84 -4.73 -3.49
C LYS A 389 -31.36 -5.89 -4.33
N GLU A 390 -30.59 -6.30 -5.34
CA GLU A 390 -30.92 -7.41 -6.23
C GLU A 390 -31.07 -8.77 -5.51
N ILE A 391 -30.59 -8.85 -4.27
CA ILE A 391 -30.60 -10.04 -3.42
C ILE A 391 -31.26 -9.81 -2.07
N TYR A 392 -32.23 -8.90 -1.99
CA TYR A 392 -33.03 -8.61 -0.80
C TYR A 392 -32.26 -7.99 0.37
N ILE A 393 -31.18 -7.24 0.09
CA ILE A 393 -30.44 -6.49 1.11
C ILE A 393 -30.66 -4.99 0.92
N ASP A 394 -31.21 -4.34 1.95
CA ASP A 394 -31.38 -2.89 2.00
C ASP A 394 -30.18 -2.26 2.70
N GLY A 395 -29.20 -1.84 1.90
CA GLY A 395 -27.95 -1.26 2.39
C GLY A 395 -28.09 0.23 2.73
N GLU A 396 -27.55 0.64 3.88
CA GLU A 396 -27.36 2.03 4.29
C GLU A 396 -25.87 2.35 4.38
N LEU A 397 -25.43 3.48 3.81
CA LEU A 397 -24.02 3.89 3.85
C LEU A 397 -23.65 4.43 5.24
N ASP A 398 -22.66 3.78 5.91
CA ASP A 398 -22.08 4.20 7.18
C ASP A 398 -20.64 4.72 6.95
N VAL A 399 -20.51 6.05 6.88
CA VAL A 399 -19.25 6.73 6.57
C VAL A 399 -18.50 7.07 7.86
N ILE A 400 -17.25 6.59 7.96
CA ILE A 400 -16.44 6.66 9.19
C ILE A 400 -15.13 7.40 8.91
N GLU A 401 -14.78 8.33 9.80
CA GLU A 401 -13.49 9.01 9.76
C GLU A 401 -12.31 8.04 9.92
N SER A 402 -11.22 8.26 9.16
CA SER A 402 -10.08 7.34 9.08
C SER A 402 -9.43 7.04 10.42
N GLY A 403 -9.34 8.03 11.30
CA GLY A 403 -8.78 7.85 12.65
C GLY A 403 -9.58 6.86 13.52
N ILE A 404 -10.90 6.75 13.27
CA ILE A 404 -11.80 5.86 13.99
C ILE A 404 -11.93 4.51 13.27
N TRP A 405 -11.87 4.50 11.94
CA TRP A 405 -12.08 3.31 11.11
C TRP A 405 -11.26 2.10 11.55
N PHE A 406 -9.94 2.26 11.64
CA PHE A 406 -9.06 1.13 11.96
C PHE A 406 -9.28 0.60 13.38
N ALA A 407 -9.64 1.47 14.33
CA ALA A 407 -10.00 1.05 15.68
C ALA A 407 -11.32 0.25 15.68
N LYS A 408 -12.32 0.72 14.93
CA LYS A 408 -13.63 0.06 14.80
C LYS A 408 -13.52 -1.32 14.16
N VAL A 409 -12.79 -1.44 13.04
CA VAL A 409 -12.63 -2.75 12.36
C VAL A 409 -11.76 -3.72 13.16
N ALA A 410 -10.75 -3.23 13.89
CA ALA A 410 -9.95 -4.07 14.77
C ALA A 410 -10.77 -4.65 15.93
N ARG A 411 -11.73 -3.89 16.48
CA ARG A 411 -12.68 -4.37 17.50
C ARG A 411 -13.86 -5.14 16.94
N LYS A 412 -13.92 -5.33 15.59
CA LYS A 412 -15.03 -6.05 14.92
C LYS A 412 -16.40 -5.38 15.08
N GLU A 413 -16.43 -4.06 15.25
CA GLU A 413 -17.66 -3.27 15.43
C GLU A 413 -18.28 -2.89 14.08
N TYR A 414 -18.50 -3.87 13.22
CA TYR A 414 -19.16 -3.75 11.91
C TYR A 414 -19.71 -5.12 11.48
N SER A 415 -20.65 -5.15 10.55
CA SER A 415 -21.15 -6.37 9.94
C SER A 415 -20.46 -6.61 8.58
N ILE A 416 -20.54 -5.63 7.70
CA ILE A 416 -19.84 -5.60 6.42
C ILE A 416 -19.24 -4.22 6.18
N GLY A 417 -18.06 -4.18 5.56
CA GLY A 417 -17.43 -2.92 5.18
C GLY A 417 -16.80 -3.01 3.79
N LEU A 418 -16.79 -1.88 3.08
CA LEU A 418 -15.99 -1.71 1.89
C LEU A 418 -14.63 -1.16 2.28
N ASN A 419 -13.57 -1.83 1.85
CA ASN A 419 -12.21 -1.51 2.23
C ASN A 419 -11.27 -1.56 1.02
N LEU A 420 -10.17 -0.82 1.10
CA LEU A 420 -9.04 -0.94 0.18
C LEU A 420 -7.88 -1.61 0.90
N THR A 421 -7.35 -2.66 0.29
CA THR A 421 -6.21 -3.41 0.82
C THR A 421 -5.06 -3.33 -0.16
N GLY A 422 -4.03 -2.58 0.20
CA GLY A 422 -2.83 -2.48 -0.60
C GLY A 422 -1.73 -3.39 -0.09
N ALA A 423 -0.94 -3.93 -1.01
CA ALA A 423 0.28 -4.66 -0.70
C ALA A 423 1.49 -3.71 -0.69
N GLY A 424 2.30 -3.76 0.36
CA GLY A 424 3.56 -3.01 0.49
C GLY A 424 4.68 -3.64 -0.34
N ILE A 425 4.49 -4.89 -0.77
CA ILE A 425 5.37 -5.64 -1.66
C ILE A 425 4.52 -6.51 -2.59
N ASP A 426 5.06 -6.82 -3.77
CA ASP A 426 4.44 -7.81 -4.67
C ASP A 426 4.95 -9.21 -4.31
N ASP A 427 4.53 -9.71 -3.13
CA ASP A 427 4.84 -11.06 -2.67
C ASP A 427 3.69 -11.64 -1.85
N PRO A 428 3.35 -12.94 -2.04
CA PRO A 428 2.25 -13.63 -1.37
C PRO A 428 2.35 -13.63 0.15
N ASP A 429 3.56 -13.68 0.69
CA ASP A 429 3.79 -13.74 2.15
C ASP A 429 3.09 -12.59 2.87
N GLN A 430 3.23 -11.35 2.35
CA GLN A 430 2.52 -10.23 2.95
C GLN A 430 1.02 -10.43 2.90
N THR A 431 0.49 -10.71 1.70
CA THR A 431 -0.96 -10.79 1.49
C THR A 431 -1.59 -11.87 2.33
N PHE A 432 -1.01 -13.07 2.36
CA PHE A 432 -1.61 -14.22 3.04
C PHE A 432 -1.49 -14.12 4.56
N TYR A 433 -0.30 -13.87 5.10
CA TYR A 433 -0.13 -13.80 6.56
C TYR A 433 -0.79 -12.56 7.17
N GLU A 434 -0.76 -11.42 6.47
CA GLU A 434 -1.35 -10.20 7.01
C GLU A 434 -2.89 -10.23 6.98
N ASN A 435 -3.48 -10.62 5.85
CA ASN A 435 -4.92 -10.46 5.64
C ASN A 435 -5.75 -11.71 5.95
N TYR A 436 -5.15 -12.90 5.92
CA TYR A 436 -5.86 -14.17 6.03
C TYR A 436 -5.30 -15.09 7.12
N GLY A 437 -4.12 -14.80 7.68
CA GLY A 437 -3.55 -15.57 8.78
C GLY A 437 -4.41 -15.51 10.04
N CYS A 438 -4.58 -16.66 10.71
CA CYS A 438 -5.35 -16.76 11.94
C CYS A 438 -4.75 -15.85 13.02
N GLY A 439 -5.56 -14.97 13.59
CA GLY A 439 -5.15 -14.05 14.65
C GLY A 439 -4.28 -12.87 14.20
N SER A 440 -4.05 -12.66 12.89
CA SER A 440 -3.40 -11.46 12.39
C SER A 440 -4.24 -10.22 12.71
N GLU A 441 -3.59 -9.14 13.15
CA GLU A 441 -4.27 -7.87 13.49
C GLU A 441 -5.02 -7.25 12.30
N ARG A 442 -4.57 -7.50 11.07
CA ARG A 442 -5.21 -7.02 9.84
C ARG A 442 -6.17 -8.01 9.20
N ASN A 443 -6.31 -9.19 9.78
CA ASN A 443 -7.39 -10.11 9.43
C ASN A 443 -8.72 -9.60 10.03
N TYR A 444 -9.27 -8.59 9.38
CA TYR A 444 -10.50 -7.94 9.86
C TYR A 444 -11.71 -8.85 9.81
N THR A 445 -11.71 -9.87 8.95
CA THR A 445 -12.85 -10.78 8.73
C THR A 445 -12.92 -11.95 9.69
N GLN A 446 -11.88 -12.13 10.51
CA GLN A 446 -11.75 -13.29 11.43
C GLN A 446 -11.72 -14.65 10.69
N TYR A 447 -11.37 -14.62 9.40
CA TYR A 447 -11.14 -15.84 8.64
C TYR A 447 -9.99 -16.63 9.26
N CYS A 448 -10.19 -17.93 9.47
CA CYS A 448 -9.13 -18.81 9.98
C CYS A 448 -9.30 -20.20 9.39
N ASN A 449 -8.32 -20.61 8.61
CA ASN A 449 -8.24 -21.95 8.04
C ASN A 449 -6.82 -22.50 8.28
N LYS A 450 -6.70 -23.39 9.26
CA LYS A 450 -5.40 -23.97 9.69
C LYS A 450 -4.74 -24.83 8.63
N ASP A 451 -5.51 -25.46 7.75
CA ASP A 451 -4.95 -26.26 6.66
C ASP A 451 -4.40 -25.34 5.57
N LEU A 452 -5.07 -24.21 5.32
CA LEU A 452 -4.58 -23.22 4.39
C LEU A 452 -3.30 -22.53 4.90
N GLU A 453 -3.16 -22.31 6.21
CA GLU A 453 -1.91 -21.77 6.79
C GLU A 453 -0.69 -22.69 6.54
N LYS A 454 -0.89 -24.00 6.45
CA LYS A 454 0.19 -24.92 6.05
C LYS A 454 0.67 -24.65 4.63
N LEU A 455 -0.27 -24.36 3.71
CA LEU A 455 0.06 -23.96 2.33
C LEU A 455 0.73 -22.59 2.30
N PHE A 456 0.36 -21.64 3.20
CA PHE A 456 1.10 -20.39 3.34
C PHE A 456 2.56 -20.64 3.68
N ASP A 457 2.84 -21.56 4.61
CA ASP A 457 4.19 -21.92 5.01
C ASP A 457 4.95 -22.66 3.90
N GLU A 458 4.29 -23.50 3.13
CA GLU A 458 4.87 -24.25 2.01
C GLU A 458 5.28 -23.29 0.88
N GLN A 459 4.36 -22.41 0.40
CA GLN A 459 4.67 -21.45 -0.66
C GLN A 459 5.77 -20.46 -0.23
N SER A 460 5.79 -20.05 1.04
CA SER A 460 6.76 -19.09 1.57
C SER A 460 8.20 -19.61 1.55
N GLN A 461 8.40 -20.92 1.54
CA GLN A 461 9.71 -21.59 1.50
C GLN A 461 10.11 -22.01 0.08
N GLU A 462 9.14 -22.08 -0.85
CA GLU A 462 9.41 -22.54 -2.21
C GLU A 462 10.22 -21.50 -2.99
N THR A 463 11.34 -21.94 -3.53
CA THR A 463 12.28 -21.09 -4.29
C THR A 463 12.08 -21.19 -5.81
N ASP A 464 11.45 -22.27 -6.29
CA ASP A 464 11.05 -22.38 -7.69
C ASP A 464 9.79 -21.53 -7.94
N THR A 465 9.93 -20.46 -8.68
CA THR A 465 8.86 -19.50 -8.95
C THR A 465 7.63 -20.16 -9.59
N ALA A 466 7.82 -21.15 -10.47
CA ALA A 466 6.69 -21.80 -11.16
C ALA A 466 5.89 -22.71 -10.21
N LYS A 467 6.57 -23.44 -9.33
CA LYS A 467 5.94 -24.23 -8.27
C LYS A 467 5.27 -23.33 -7.25
N ARG A 468 5.95 -22.27 -6.82
CA ARG A 468 5.41 -21.29 -5.88
C ARG A 468 4.12 -20.66 -6.41
N LYS A 469 4.06 -20.28 -7.70
CA LYS A 469 2.84 -19.76 -8.33
C LYS A 469 1.66 -20.74 -8.26
N LYS A 470 1.89 -22.02 -8.45
CA LYS A 470 0.81 -23.02 -8.36
C LYS A 470 0.22 -23.09 -6.95
N LEU A 471 1.07 -23.09 -5.93
CA LEU A 471 0.62 -23.04 -4.54
C LEU A 471 -0.15 -21.75 -4.24
N VAL A 472 0.35 -20.60 -4.72
CA VAL A 472 -0.31 -19.30 -4.56
C VAL A 472 -1.69 -19.29 -5.22
N TRP A 473 -1.84 -19.86 -6.39
CA TRP A 473 -3.13 -19.95 -7.09
C TRP A 473 -4.11 -20.89 -6.38
N GLU A 474 -3.63 -22.01 -5.84
CA GLU A 474 -4.44 -22.91 -5.02
C GLU A 474 -4.96 -22.21 -3.77
N ILE A 475 -4.08 -21.49 -3.07
CA ILE A 475 -4.41 -20.69 -1.89
C ILE A 475 -5.44 -19.61 -2.24
N ASP A 476 -5.21 -18.83 -3.31
CA ASP A 476 -6.09 -17.75 -3.70
C ASP A 476 -7.49 -18.27 -4.07
N LYS A 477 -7.58 -19.34 -4.87
CA LYS A 477 -8.86 -19.99 -5.16
C LYS A 477 -9.60 -20.35 -3.87
N LYS A 478 -8.92 -20.97 -2.93
CA LYS A 478 -9.54 -21.40 -1.66
C LYS A 478 -10.03 -20.20 -0.83
N ILE A 479 -9.25 -19.13 -0.77
CA ILE A 479 -9.63 -17.86 -0.09
C ILE A 479 -10.91 -17.29 -0.71
N GLN A 480 -11.01 -17.26 -2.04
CA GLN A 480 -12.18 -16.75 -2.73
C GLN A 480 -13.40 -17.67 -2.58
N GLU A 481 -13.23 -18.99 -2.70
CA GLU A 481 -14.26 -20.00 -2.48
C GLU A 481 -14.87 -19.94 -1.07
N ASP A 482 -14.02 -19.72 -0.05
CA ASP A 482 -14.43 -19.56 1.34
C ASP A 482 -15.09 -18.18 1.61
N VAL A 483 -15.15 -17.33 0.59
CA VAL A 483 -15.65 -15.94 0.73
C VAL A 483 -14.95 -15.24 1.89
N ALA A 484 -13.63 -15.42 2.00
CA ALA A 484 -12.87 -14.89 3.12
C ALA A 484 -12.83 -13.36 3.11
N ARG A 485 -12.63 -12.78 1.92
CA ARG A 485 -12.58 -11.33 1.69
C ARG A 485 -12.86 -11.06 0.21
N PRO A 486 -14.13 -10.97 -0.21
CA PRO A 486 -14.48 -10.79 -1.61
C PRO A 486 -13.80 -9.59 -2.23
N ILE A 487 -13.04 -9.81 -3.29
CA ILE A 487 -12.38 -8.74 -4.07
C ILE A 487 -13.37 -8.26 -5.14
N LEU A 488 -13.46 -6.93 -5.32
CA LEU A 488 -14.26 -6.33 -6.37
C LEU A 488 -13.40 -6.07 -7.61
N PHE A 489 -12.30 -5.33 -7.42
CA PHE A 489 -11.36 -5.00 -8.50
C PHE A 489 -10.05 -4.45 -7.93
N ASP A 490 -9.01 -4.45 -8.74
CA ASP A 490 -7.78 -3.69 -8.53
C ASP A 490 -7.81 -2.44 -9.38
N GLY A 491 -7.60 -1.28 -8.74
CA GLY A 491 -7.81 0.00 -9.37
C GLY A 491 -6.59 0.53 -10.11
N ASP A 492 -6.84 1.13 -11.29
CA ASP A 492 -5.92 2.08 -11.89
C ASP A 492 -5.99 3.41 -11.13
N GLN A 493 -4.84 3.94 -10.78
CA GLN A 493 -4.74 5.15 -9.98
C GLN A 493 -3.76 6.14 -10.61
N GLY A 494 -4.18 7.39 -10.66
CA GLY A 494 -3.42 8.46 -11.28
C GLY A 494 -2.74 9.38 -10.28
N THR A 495 -1.59 9.91 -10.72
CA THR A 495 -0.87 10.99 -10.05
C THR A 495 -0.56 12.06 -11.10
N CYS A 496 -0.81 13.32 -10.77
CA CYS A 496 -0.53 14.46 -11.64
C CYS A 496 0.41 15.44 -10.95
N TRP A 497 1.34 16.03 -11.70
CA TRP A 497 2.27 17.05 -11.20
C TRP A 497 2.59 18.11 -12.25
N ALA A 498 3.06 19.23 -11.78
CA ALA A 498 3.50 20.32 -12.64
C ALA A 498 4.80 19.95 -13.39
N PRO A 499 5.00 20.36 -14.65
CA PRO A 499 6.12 19.92 -15.50
C PRO A 499 7.51 20.34 -14.96
N TYR A 500 7.54 21.35 -14.08
CA TYR A 500 8.77 21.75 -13.40
C TYR A 500 9.14 20.86 -12.19
N VAL A 501 8.28 19.96 -11.76
CA VAL A 501 8.64 18.94 -10.75
C VAL A 501 9.28 17.78 -11.47
N LYS A 502 10.52 17.51 -11.17
CA LYS A 502 11.37 16.53 -11.85
C LYS A 502 11.66 15.33 -10.96
N ASN A 503 12.06 14.21 -11.55
CA ASN A 503 12.39 12.94 -10.90
C ASN A 503 11.22 12.31 -10.11
N VAL A 504 9.98 12.57 -10.54
CA VAL A 504 8.82 11.90 -9.97
C VAL A 504 8.67 10.52 -10.58
N THR A 505 8.69 9.48 -9.75
CA THR A 505 8.37 8.10 -10.14
C THR A 505 7.14 7.63 -9.38
N VAL A 506 6.14 7.12 -10.09
CA VAL A 506 4.95 6.51 -9.50
C VAL A 506 5.11 4.99 -9.54
N MET A 507 5.09 4.38 -8.37
CA MET A 507 5.24 2.92 -8.25
C MET A 507 3.99 2.19 -8.74
N SER A 508 4.17 1.11 -9.49
CA SER A 508 3.08 0.37 -10.12
C SER A 508 2.58 -0.79 -9.26
N ASN A 509 3.39 -1.79 -8.96
CA ASN A 509 2.96 -2.98 -8.23
C ASN A 509 3.07 -2.88 -6.69
N SER A 510 3.47 -1.72 -6.17
CA SER A 510 3.40 -1.35 -4.76
C SER A 510 3.45 0.16 -4.60
N SER A 511 2.31 0.77 -4.36
CA SER A 511 2.19 2.23 -4.23
C SER A 511 2.83 2.80 -2.96
N TYR A 512 3.30 1.96 -2.03
CA TYR A 512 3.81 2.43 -0.73
C TYR A 512 5.31 2.74 -0.71
N ASN A 513 6.04 2.53 -1.81
CA ASN A 513 7.51 2.50 -1.79
C ASN A 513 8.16 3.72 -2.46
N GLY A 514 7.40 4.66 -3.02
CA GLY A 514 7.89 5.74 -3.88
C GLY A 514 7.91 7.14 -3.26
N PHE A 515 7.94 7.29 -1.93
CA PHE A 515 7.76 8.61 -1.30
C PHE A 515 8.98 9.12 -0.52
N ARG A 516 10.19 8.68 -0.87
CA ARG A 516 11.41 9.20 -0.28
C ARG A 516 11.66 10.66 -0.67
N PHE A 517 11.34 11.06 -1.89
CA PHE A 517 11.49 12.41 -2.46
C PHE A 517 12.89 13.04 -2.30
N GLU A 518 13.91 12.25 -2.01
CA GLU A 518 15.25 12.78 -1.72
C GLU A 518 15.91 13.47 -2.92
N ASP A 519 15.57 13.03 -4.13
CA ASP A 519 16.14 13.51 -5.39
C ASP A 519 15.08 14.13 -6.33
N VAL A 520 13.88 14.37 -5.82
CA VAL A 520 12.90 15.23 -6.48
C VAL A 520 13.36 16.67 -6.38
N TRP A 521 13.24 17.41 -7.50
CA TRP A 521 13.66 18.80 -7.59
C TRP A 521 12.71 19.64 -8.43
N MET A 522 12.84 20.96 -8.36
CA MET A 522 11.99 21.90 -9.08
C MET A 522 12.80 22.70 -10.08
N ASP A 523 12.39 22.65 -11.35
CA ASP A 523 12.92 23.46 -12.42
C ASP A 523 12.14 24.78 -12.53
N LYS A 524 12.33 25.64 -11.51
CA LYS A 524 11.77 27.00 -11.42
C LYS A 524 12.86 28.04 -11.48
#